data_a05e87f5d6ce32991303678ba1954ba4
#
_entry.id   a05e87f5d6ce32991303678ba1954ba4
#
_cell.length_a   1.000
_cell.length_b   1.000
_cell.length_c   1.000
_cell.angle_alpha   90.00
_cell.angle_beta   90.00
_cell.angle_gamma   90.00
#
_symmetry.space_group_name_H-M   'P 1'
#
loop_
_entity.id
_entity.type
_entity.pdbx_description
1 polymer ?
#
loop_
_entity_poly.entity_id
_entity_poly.type
_entity_poly.pdbx_seq_one_letter_code
_entity_poly.pdbx_strand_id
1 'polypeptide(L)'
;LDFAADIVVIHLGLNDTDPRAWPNYRDEFVADYLDLIEDFRKVNPECKVWVCRMTPISHRHHRFKSGTRDWYWMEQERIELVAKVAGTGLIDLQKSLYSRPDLLPDSLHPNAEGACIMARTVYSALTGDFGGLRMPEIYSDGMVLQRGRPLEIMGTADAGEKVTVRLAGQKKSAGG
;
A
#
# COMPACT_ATOMS: atom_id res chain seq x y z
N LEU A 1 22.95 -4.16 12.98
CA LEU A 1 22.43 -5.19 12.06
C LEU A 1 23.59 -6.13 11.69
N ASP A 2 23.33 -7.44 11.65
CA ASP A 2 24.35 -8.46 11.44
C ASP A 2 24.52 -8.88 9.97
N PHE A 3 23.74 -8.29 9.06
CA PHE A 3 23.83 -8.58 7.62
C PHE A 3 23.48 -7.34 6.78
N ALA A 4 24.06 -7.27 5.58
CA ALA A 4 23.78 -6.23 4.61
C ALA A 4 22.64 -6.66 3.69
N ALA A 5 21.47 -6.04 3.83
CA ALA A 5 20.33 -6.31 2.97
C ALA A 5 20.41 -5.46 1.69
N ASP A 6 20.16 -6.06 0.53
CA ASP A 6 20.04 -5.32 -0.75
C ASP A 6 18.68 -4.66 -0.90
N ILE A 7 17.63 -5.31 -0.37
CA ILE A 7 16.25 -4.82 -0.41
C ILE A 7 15.62 -5.02 0.97
N VAL A 8 15.00 -3.98 1.50
CA VAL A 8 14.23 -4.03 2.75
C VAL A 8 12.81 -3.55 2.48
N VAL A 9 11.83 -4.35 2.92
CA VAL A 9 10.41 -4.00 2.90
C VAL A 9 9.93 -3.90 4.34
N ILE A 10 9.49 -2.71 4.76
CA ILE A 10 9.09 -2.44 6.14
C ILE A 10 7.57 -2.29 6.20
N HIS A 11 6.91 -3.16 6.95
CA HIS A 11 5.47 -3.12 7.22
C HIS A 11 5.26 -3.09 8.74
N LEU A 12 5.39 -1.91 9.30
CA LEU A 12 5.25 -1.63 10.74
C LEU A 12 4.17 -0.56 10.97
N GLY A 13 3.74 -0.42 12.22
CA GLY A 13 2.78 0.60 12.65
C GLY A 13 1.47 0.02 13.18
N LEU A 14 1.00 -1.10 12.65
CA LEU A 14 -0.34 -1.61 12.98
C LEU A 14 -0.56 -1.83 14.50
N ASN A 15 0.47 -2.21 15.22
CA ASN A 15 0.41 -2.35 16.68
C ASN A 15 0.47 -1.02 17.42
N ASP A 16 1.02 0.00 16.79
CA ASP A 16 1.11 1.35 17.37
C ASP A 16 -0.27 2.02 17.45
N THR A 17 -1.24 1.57 16.65
CA THR A 17 -2.65 1.98 16.77
C THR A 17 -3.30 1.57 18.09
N ASP A 18 -2.62 0.83 18.96
CA ASP A 18 -3.12 0.45 20.30
C ASP A 18 -3.29 1.69 21.18
N PRO A 19 -4.41 1.80 21.96
CA PRO A 19 -4.62 2.92 22.88
C PRO A 19 -3.52 3.12 23.92
N ARG A 20 -2.71 2.12 24.19
CA ARG A 20 -1.57 2.20 25.10
C ARG A 20 -0.30 2.71 24.44
N ALA A 21 -0.22 2.62 23.11
CA ALA A 21 0.96 3.02 22.35
C ALA A 21 0.79 4.43 21.73
N TRP A 22 -0.14 4.60 20.80
CA TRP A 22 -0.27 5.80 20.01
C TRP A 22 -0.33 7.12 20.80
N PRO A 23 -1.16 7.27 21.83
CA PRO A 23 -1.23 8.51 22.60
C PRO A 23 0.08 8.91 23.29
N ASN A 24 0.96 7.93 23.53
CA ASN A 24 2.20 8.14 24.28
C ASN A 24 3.42 8.34 23.35
N TYR A 25 3.43 7.70 22.16
CA TYR A 25 4.64 7.60 21.31
C TYR A 25 4.45 8.20 19.90
N ARG A 26 3.28 8.78 19.59
CA ARG A 26 2.95 9.30 18.26
C ARG A 26 3.93 10.37 17.74
N ASP A 27 4.52 11.13 18.65
CA ASP A 27 5.41 12.25 18.29
C ASP A 27 6.83 11.75 17.97
N GLU A 28 7.17 10.55 18.43
CA GLU A 28 8.45 9.87 18.18
C GLU A 28 8.38 8.97 16.94
N PHE A 29 7.19 8.52 16.52
CA PHE A 29 6.97 7.53 15.47
C PHE A 29 7.73 7.80 14.17
N VAL A 30 7.71 9.04 13.67
CA VAL A 30 8.39 9.39 12.41
C VAL A 30 9.91 9.35 12.59
N ALA A 31 10.42 9.87 13.71
CA ALA A 31 11.85 9.88 13.99
C ALA A 31 12.39 8.46 14.12
N ASP A 32 11.75 7.63 14.93
CA ASP A 32 12.15 6.24 15.15
C ASP A 32 12.11 5.41 13.85
N TYR A 33 11.11 5.66 13.01
CA TYR A 33 11.01 4.97 11.73
C TYR A 33 12.11 5.40 10.75
N LEU A 34 12.47 6.68 10.73
CA LEU A 34 13.59 7.20 9.94
C LEU A 34 14.93 6.64 10.44
N ASP A 35 15.12 6.55 11.75
CA ASP A 35 16.32 5.97 12.35
C ASP A 35 16.46 4.49 11.99
N LEU A 36 15.36 3.73 11.99
CA LEU A 36 15.36 2.34 11.52
C LEU A 36 15.80 2.22 10.06
N ILE A 37 15.33 3.10 9.18
CA ILE A 37 15.73 3.12 7.76
C ILE A 37 17.23 3.43 7.63
N GLU A 38 17.69 4.42 8.38
CA GLU A 38 19.11 4.80 8.39
C GLU A 38 20.01 3.66 8.90
N ASP A 39 19.57 2.87 9.85
CA ASP A 39 20.35 1.73 10.34
C ASP A 39 20.58 0.66 9.27
N PHE A 40 19.61 0.44 8.37
CA PHE A 40 19.83 -0.41 7.19
C PHE A 40 20.82 0.23 6.21
N ARG A 41 20.70 1.52 5.95
CA ARG A 41 21.58 2.26 5.04
C ARG A 41 23.02 2.40 5.56
N LYS A 42 23.21 2.49 6.85
CA LYS A 42 24.58 2.47 7.46
C LYS A 42 25.33 1.17 7.17
N VAL A 43 24.60 0.06 7.14
CA VAL A 43 25.19 -1.26 6.85
C VAL A 43 25.39 -1.46 5.34
N ASN A 44 24.40 -1.06 4.52
CA ASN A 44 24.49 -1.09 3.07
C ASN A 44 23.93 0.21 2.47
N PRO A 45 24.77 1.17 2.06
CA PRO A 45 24.33 2.43 1.47
C PRO A 45 23.50 2.26 0.17
N GLU A 46 23.68 1.16 -0.54
CA GLU A 46 22.92 0.82 -1.77
C GLU A 46 21.59 0.10 -1.47
N CYS A 47 21.25 -0.09 -0.20
CA CYS A 47 20.03 -0.76 0.22
C CYS A 47 18.78 -0.03 -0.31
N LYS A 48 17.97 -0.74 -1.07
CA LYS A 48 16.66 -0.25 -1.54
C LYS A 48 15.61 -0.49 -0.46
N VAL A 49 15.09 0.59 0.11
CA VAL A 49 14.08 0.51 1.17
C VAL A 49 12.70 0.82 0.60
N TRP A 50 11.73 0.00 0.98
CA TRP A 50 10.32 0.18 0.69
C TRP A 50 9.53 0.19 1.99
N VAL A 51 8.68 1.20 2.14
CA VAL A 51 7.79 1.32 3.29
C VAL A 51 6.38 0.94 2.85
N CYS A 52 5.66 0.18 3.67
CA CYS A 52 4.30 -0.24 3.38
C CYS A 52 3.29 0.61 4.16
N ARG A 53 2.22 1.06 3.48
CA ARG A 53 1.00 1.44 4.19
C ARG A 53 0.44 0.21 4.90
N MET A 54 -0.10 0.42 6.09
CA MET A 54 -0.66 -0.66 6.91
C MET A 54 -1.83 -1.35 6.21
N THR A 55 -1.96 -2.65 6.44
CA THR A 55 -3.17 -3.40 6.09
C THR A 55 -4.40 -2.83 6.82
N PRO A 56 -5.61 -2.95 6.25
CA PRO A 56 -6.81 -2.43 6.91
C PRO A 56 -7.10 -3.18 8.22
N ILE A 57 -7.64 -2.44 9.20
CA ILE A 57 -8.26 -3.03 10.38
C ILE A 57 -9.77 -3.01 10.16
N SER A 58 -10.45 -4.15 10.30
CA SER A 58 -11.90 -4.20 10.18
C SER A 58 -12.56 -3.41 11.32
N HIS A 59 -13.65 -2.71 11.01
CA HIS A 59 -14.48 -2.00 11.99
C HIS A 59 -15.03 -2.91 13.11
N ARG A 60 -14.99 -4.22 12.92
CA ARG A 60 -15.39 -5.22 13.91
C ARG A 60 -14.34 -5.47 14.97
N HIS A 61 -13.09 -5.09 14.72
CA HIS A 61 -12.01 -5.30 15.66
C HIS A 61 -12.22 -4.43 16.92
N HIS A 62 -11.96 -5.00 18.09
CA HIS A 62 -12.20 -4.32 19.38
C HIS A 62 -11.42 -3.00 19.52
N ARG A 63 -10.26 -2.87 18.92
CA ARG A 63 -9.47 -1.64 18.89
C ARG A 63 -10.23 -0.45 18.30
N PHE A 64 -11.14 -0.69 17.33
CA PHE A 64 -11.92 0.38 16.71
C PHE A 64 -12.94 1.05 17.65
N LYS A 65 -13.17 0.49 18.85
CA LYS A 65 -14.10 1.05 19.84
C LYS A 65 -13.51 2.21 20.66
N SER A 66 -12.21 2.51 20.54
CA SER A 66 -11.48 3.41 21.47
C SER A 66 -10.70 4.53 20.75
N GLY A 67 -11.20 5.09 19.67
CA GLY A 67 -10.48 6.13 18.93
C GLY A 67 -9.38 5.61 17.98
N THR A 68 -9.05 4.34 18.02
CA THR A 68 -8.06 3.69 17.16
C THR A 68 -8.33 3.92 15.67
N ARG A 69 -9.59 4.13 15.29
CA ARG A 69 -9.96 4.43 13.90
C ARG A 69 -9.30 5.72 13.40
N ASP A 70 -9.32 6.77 14.21
CA ASP A 70 -8.73 8.06 13.83
C ASP A 70 -7.21 7.97 13.87
N TRP A 71 -6.66 7.25 14.84
CA TRP A 71 -5.22 7.02 14.96
C TRP A 71 -4.66 6.21 13.79
N TYR A 72 -5.38 5.21 13.31
CA TYR A 72 -5.00 4.45 12.13
C TYR A 72 -4.75 5.35 10.91
N TRP A 73 -5.64 6.32 10.66
CA TRP A 73 -5.45 7.25 9.53
C TRP A 73 -4.32 8.24 9.78
N MET A 74 -4.19 8.75 10.99
CA MET A 74 -3.07 9.63 11.37
C MET A 74 -1.72 8.93 11.21
N GLU A 75 -1.66 7.65 11.51
CA GLU A 75 -0.46 6.84 11.40
C GLU A 75 -0.15 6.51 9.93
N GLN A 76 -1.16 6.23 9.11
CA GLN A 76 -0.98 6.10 7.65
C GLN A 76 -0.36 7.35 7.03
N GLU A 77 -0.81 8.53 7.42
CA GLU A 77 -0.23 9.80 6.97
C GLU A 77 1.24 9.95 7.41
N ARG A 78 1.60 9.48 8.60
CA ARG A 78 2.99 9.50 9.07
C ARG A 78 3.87 8.51 8.32
N ILE A 79 3.36 7.33 7.99
CA ILE A 79 4.05 6.35 7.14
C ILE A 79 4.33 6.95 5.75
N GLU A 80 3.37 7.64 5.16
CA GLU A 80 3.58 8.35 3.89
C GLU A 80 4.63 9.46 4.02
N LEU A 81 4.61 10.19 5.14
CA LEU A 81 5.61 11.20 5.42
C LEU A 81 7.01 10.58 5.56
N VAL A 82 7.15 9.47 6.27
CA VAL A 82 8.42 8.73 6.40
C VAL A 82 8.94 8.35 5.01
N ALA A 83 8.09 7.73 4.17
CA ALA A 83 8.49 7.34 2.82
C ALA A 83 8.98 8.54 1.99
N LYS A 84 8.27 9.66 2.08
CA LYS A 84 8.62 10.90 1.38
C LYS A 84 9.94 11.50 1.89
N VAL A 85 10.12 11.59 3.20
CA VAL A 85 11.32 12.20 3.82
C VAL A 85 12.54 11.33 3.58
N ALA A 86 12.42 10.01 3.75
CA ALA A 86 13.51 9.07 3.53
C ALA A 86 13.79 8.79 2.04
N GLY A 87 12.92 9.25 1.12
CA GLY A 87 13.05 8.96 -0.31
C GLY A 87 12.96 7.47 -0.63
N THR A 88 12.10 6.72 0.07
CA THR A 88 11.88 5.29 -0.14
C THR A 88 10.73 5.04 -1.12
N GLY A 89 10.62 3.80 -1.62
CA GLY A 89 9.39 3.35 -2.25
C GLY A 89 8.25 3.25 -1.24
N LEU A 90 7.01 3.41 -1.70
CA LEU A 90 5.79 3.23 -0.90
C LEU A 90 4.92 2.13 -1.52
N ILE A 91 4.56 1.13 -0.74
CA ILE A 91 3.68 0.03 -1.14
C ILE A 91 2.34 0.17 -0.44
N ASP A 92 1.25 0.22 -1.19
CA ASP A 92 -0.10 0.37 -0.63
C ASP A 92 -0.76 -0.99 -0.34
N LEU A 93 -0.47 -1.55 0.83
CA LEU A 93 -1.12 -2.78 1.31
C LEU A 93 -2.55 -2.52 1.82
N GLN A 94 -2.86 -1.28 2.20
CA GLN A 94 -4.20 -0.91 2.63
C GLN A 94 -5.20 -1.07 1.47
N LYS A 95 -4.88 -0.49 0.32
CA LYS A 95 -5.74 -0.54 -0.88
C LYS A 95 -5.96 -1.97 -1.35
N SER A 96 -4.94 -2.81 -1.30
CA SER A 96 -4.99 -4.19 -1.79
C SER A 96 -5.99 -5.09 -1.04
N LEU A 97 -6.30 -4.76 0.22
CA LEU A 97 -7.20 -5.56 1.08
C LEU A 97 -8.45 -4.80 1.55
N TYR A 98 -8.58 -3.51 1.25
CA TYR A 98 -9.63 -2.66 1.80
C TYR A 98 -11.05 -3.16 1.53
N SER A 99 -11.31 -3.67 0.34
CA SER A 99 -12.62 -4.18 -0.08
C SER A 99 -12.86 -5.64 0.29
N ARG A 100 -11.90 -6.31 0.93
CA ARG A 100 -11.92 -7.74 1.23
C ARG A 100 -11.80 -8.02 2.75
N PRO A 101 -12.75 -7.53 3.58
CA PRO A 101 -12.74 -7.80 5.02
C PRO A 101 -12.92 -9.29 5.36
N ASP A 102 -13.43 -10.09 4.44
CA ASP A 102 -13.51 -11.54 4.52
C ASP A 102 -12.13 -12.22 4.63
N LEU A 103 -11.09 -11.57 4.15
CA LEU A 103 -9.71 -12.07 4.23
C LEU A 103 -9.02 -11.79 5.57
N LEU A 104 -9.70 -11.09 6.48
CA LEU A 104 -9.24 -10.76 7.83
C LEU A 104 -10.11 -11.46 8.89
N PRO A 105 -9.95 -12.78 9.11
CA PRO A 105 -10.88 -13.58 9.92
C PRO A 105 -10.99 -13.11 11.38
N ASP A 106 -9.92 -12.60 11.95
CA ASP A 106 -9.91 -11.98 13.29
C ASP A 106 -10.06 -10.46 13.24
N SER A 107 -10.39 -9.93 12.06
CA SER A 107 -10.55 -8.50 11.77
C SER A 107 -9.23 -7.69 11.77
N LEU A 108 -8.09 -8.36 11.79
CA LEU A 108 -6.76 -7.74 11.85
C LEU A 108 -5.74 -8.45 10.95
N HIS A 109 -5.61 -9.77 11.10
CA HIS A 109 -4.58 -10.55 10.40
C HIS A 109 -5.14 -11.19 9.13
N PRO A 110 -4.42 -11.09 8.01
CA PRO A 110 -4.83 -11.72 6.77
C PRO A 110 -4.73 -13.26 6.86
N ASN A 111 -5.70 -13.95 6.26
CA ASN A 111 -5.62 -15.38 6.01
C ASN A 111 -4.64 -15.67 4.85
N ALA A 112 -4.51 -16.93 4.44
CA ALA A 112 -3.58 -17.34 3.39
C ALA A 112 -3.85 -16.64 2.05
N GLU A 113 -5.11 -16.42 1.67
CA GLU A 113 -5.47 -15.67 0.46
C GLU A 113 -5.08 -14.20 0.57
N GLY A 114 -5.38 -13.56 1.70
CA GLY A 114 -4.97 -12.17 1.99
C GLY A 114 -3.45 -12.01 1.97
N ALA A 115 -2.71 -12.97 2.54
CA ALA A 115 -1.25 -12.99 2.50
C ALA A 115 -0.72 -13.12 1.06
N CYS A 116 -1.35 -13.93 0.20
CA CYS A 116 -1.01 -14.02 -1.21
C CYS A 116 -1.23 -12.69 -1.95
N ILE A 117 -2.31 -11.96 -1.64
CA ILE A 117 -2.56 -10.63 -2.22
C ILE A 117 -1.46 -9.65 -1.80
N MET A 118 -1.10 -9.64 -0.50
CA MET A 118 0.01 -8.80 -0.02
C MET A 118 1.31 -9.14 -0.72
N ALA A 119 1.66 -10.42 -0.82
CA ALA A 119 2.89 -10.87 -1.47
C ALA A 119 2.95 -10.44 -2.94
N ARG A 120 1.84 -10.55 -3.68
CA ARG A 120 1.75 -10.06 -5.07
C ARG A 120 1.90 -8.55 -5.15
N THR A 121 1.29 -7.79 -4.23
CA THR A 121 1.40 -6.34 -4.19
C THR A 121 2.86 -5.92 -3.96
N VAL A 122 3.55 -6.57 -3.03
CA VAL A 122 4.98 -6.33 -2.77
C VAL A 122 5.81 -6.72 -4.00
N TYR A 123 5.61 -7.91 -4.55
CA TYR A 123 6.34 -8.38 -5.73
C TYR A 123 6.20 -7.41 -6.91
N SER A 124 4.97 -6.99 -7.22
CA SER A 124 4.73 -6.04 -8.30
C SER A 124 5.43 -4.69 -8.07
N ALA A 125 5.41 -4.20 -6.83
CA ALA A 125 6.10 -2.95 -6.50
C ALA A 125 7.62 -3.04 -6.66
N LEU A 126 8.21 -4.19 -6.32
CA LEU A 126 9.65 -4.41 -6.41
C LEU A 126 10.14 -4.65 -7.85
N THR A 127 9.35 -5.33 -8.66
CA THR A 127 9.77 -5.81 -9.98
C THR A 127 9.20 -5.02 -11.14
N GLY A 128 8.10 -4.28 -10.91
CA GLY A 128 7.31 -3.67 -11.99
C GLY A 128 6.47 -4.67 -12.79
N ASP A 129 6.44 -5.95 -12.37
CA ASP A 129 5.61 -7.00 -12.97
C ASP A 129 4.24 -7.03 -12.29
N PHE A 130 3.24 -6.51 -12.95
CA PHE A 130 1.83 -6.51 -12.51
C PHE A 130 1.05 -7.70 -13.11
N GLY A 131 1.71 -8.61 -13.83
CA GLY A 131 1.10 -9.73 -14.54
C GLY A 131 0.31 -9.30 -15.76
N GLY A 132 0.81 -8.30 -16.47
CA GLY A 132 0.21 -7.70 -17.67
C GLY A 132 -0.91 -6.71 -17.36
N LEU A 133 -1.65 -6.34 -18.41
CA LEU A 133 -2.75 -5.38 -18.29
C LEU A 133 -3.88 -5.92 -17.42
N ARG A 134 -4.20 -5.19 -16.37
CA ARG A 134 -5.36 -5.45 -15.50
C ARG A 134 -6.22 -4.22 -15.34
N MET A 135 -7.51 -4.41 -15.35
CA MET A 135 -8.49 -3.36 -15.13
C MET A 135 -9.35 -3.67 -13.90
N PRO A 136 -9.74 -2.66 -13.11
CA PRO A 136 -10.75 -2.83 -12.06
C PRO A 136 -12.04 -3.45 -12.60
N GLU A 137 -12.72 -4.25 -11.78
CA GLU A 137 -13.96 -4.96 -12.14
C GLU A 137 -15.11 -4.03 -12.57
N ILE A 138 -15.03 -2.76 -12.20
CA ILE A 138 -15.99 -1.73 -12.66
C ILE A 138 -16.01 -1.59 -14.20
N TYR A 139 -14.90 -1.95 -14.88
CA TYR A 139 -14.84 -1.99 -16.34
C TYR A 139 -15.22 -3.39 -16.84
N SER A 140 -16.50 -3.69 -16.81
CA SER A 140 -17.08 -4.96 -17.25
C SER A 140 -18.19 -4.75 -18.28
N ASP A 141 -18.64 -5.83 -18.88
CA ASP A 141 -19.79 -5.79 -19.80
C ASP A 141 -21.02 -5.23 -19.09
N GLY A 142 -21.68 -4.29 -19.76
CA GLY A 142 -22.84 -3.61 -19.19
C GLY A 142 -22.53 -2.44 -18.25
N MET A 143 -21.25 -2.06 -18.09
CA MET A 143 -20.89 -0.86 -17.30
C MET A 143 -21.57 0.39 -17.85
N VAL A 144 -21.97 1.29 -16.95
CA VAL A 144 -22.56 2.59 -17.29
C VAL A 144 -21.50 3.67 -17.14
N LEU A 145 -21.24 4.40 -18.23
CA LEU A 145 -20.30 5.51 -18.26
C LEU A 145 -21.04 6.84 -18.33
N GLN A 146 -20.56 7.85 -17.59
CA GLN A 146 -21.20 9.16 -17.58
C GLN A 146 -21.01 9.89 -18.91
N ARG A 147 -22.10 10.29 -19.55
CA ARG A 147 -22.08 11.06 -20.80
C ARG A 147 -21.70 12.52 -20.55
N GLY A 148 -20.97 13.12 -21.49
CA GLY A 148 -20.68 14.55 -21.49
C GLY A 148 -19.61 15.00 -20.50
N ARG A 149 -18.83 14.07 -19.95
CA ARG A 149 -17.65 14.36 -19.12
C ARG A 149 -16.43 13.59 -19.60
N PRO A 150 -15.22 14.08 -19.35
CA PRO A 150 -14.01 13.28 -19.54
C PRO A 150 -14.10 11.98 -18.72
N LEU A 151 -13.76 10.86 -19.35
CA LEU A 151 -13.70 9.56 -18.70
C LEU A 151 -12.25 9.24 -18.37
N GLU A 152 -11.99 9.01 -17.10
CA GLU A 152 -10.71 8.45 -16.65
C GLU A 152 -10.81 6.93 -16.68
N ILE A 153 -9.96 6.29 -17.47
CA ILE A 153 -9.83 4.83 -17.51
C ILE A 153 -8.55 4.47 -16.79
N MET A 154 -8.68 3.71 -15.73
CA MET A 154 -7.58 3.30 -14.86
C MET A 154 -7.35 1.80 -14.95
N GLY A 155 -6.09 1.41 -14.82
CA GLY A 155 -5.67 0.02 -14.77
C GLY A 155 -4.22 -0.08 -14.33
N THR A 156 -3.69 -1.28 -14.29
CA THR A 156 -2.27 -1.55 -14.09
C THR A 156 -1.74 -2.31 -15.29
N ALA A 157 -0.49 -2.05 -15.65
CA ALA A 157 0.25 -2.75 -16.70
C ALA A 157 1.69 -2.90 -16.26
N ASP A 158 2.43 -3.76 -16.91
CA ASP A 158 3.85 -3.93 -16.61
C ASP A 158 4.65 -2.66 -16.99
N ALA A 159 5.73 -2.40 -16.28
CA ALA A 159 6.56 -1.23 -16.50
C ALA A 159 7.05 -1.17 -17.94
N GLY A 160 6.81 -0.05 -18.62
CA GLY A 160 7.16 0.17 -20.03
C GLY A 160 6.16 -0.41 -21.03
N GLU A 161 5.09 -1.08 -20.58
CA GLU A 161 4.04 -1.56 -21.47
C GLU A 161 3.21 -0.39 -22.02
N LYS A 162 2.94 -0.39 -23.33
CA LYS A 162 2.10 0.63 -23.98
C LYS A 162 0.66 0.16 -24.01
N VAL A 163 -0.17 0.77 -23.18
CA VAL A 163 -1.61 0.50 -23.13
C VAL A 163 -2.36 1.42 -24.08
N THR A 164 -3.32 0.87 -24.81
CA THR A 164 -4.19 1.64 -25.71
C THR A 164 -5.65 1.39 -25.37
N VAL A 165 -6.38 2.45 -25.07
CA VAL A 165 -7.84 2.44 -24.89
C VAL A 165 -8.52 2.94 -26.14
N ARG A 166 -9.55 2.22 -26.59
CA ARG A 166 -10.45 2.63 -27.67
C ARG A 166 -11.88 2.68 -27.17
N LEU A 167 -12.54 3.81 -27.34
CA LEU A 167 -13.93 3.99 -26.91
C LEU A 167 -14.65 4.94 -27.87
N ALA A 168 -15.80 4.54 -28.40
CA ALA A 168 -16.65 5.37 -29.29
C ALA A 168 -15.85 6.08 -30.42
N GLY A 169 -14.96 5.36 -31.08
CA GLY A 169 -14.12 5.89 -32.17
C GLY A 169 -12.89 6.70 -31.73
N GLN A 170 -12.77 7.01 -30.46
CA GLN A 170 -11.60 7.65 -29.89
C GLN A 170 -10.51 6.62 -29.54
N LYS A 171 -9.24 7.03 -29.62
CA LYS A 171 -8.10 6.23 -29.25
C LYS A 171 -7.14 7.07 -28.39
N LYS A 172 -6.78 6.56 -27.22
CA LYS A 172 -5.75 7.14 -26.35
C LYS A 172 -4.76 6.05 -25.95
N SER A 173 -3.51 6.45 -25.78
CA SER A 173 -2.45 5.55 -25.31
C SER A 173 -1.70 6.20 -24.16
N ALA A 174 -1.29 5.37 -23.19
CA ALA A 174 -0.41 5.72 -22.09
C ALA A 174 0.69 4.65 -21.97
N GLY A 175 1.83 5.01 -21.39
CA GLY A 175 2.83 4.05 -20.94
C GLY A 175 2.55 3.62 -19.51
N GLY A 176 2.87 2.39 -19.17
CA GLY A 176 2.90 1.87 -17.82
C GLY A 176 4.13 2.35 -17.04
#